data_0f71aa648874bb149efac2316fe0c407
#
_entry.id   0f71aa648874bb149efac2316fe0c407
#
_cell.length_a   1.000
_cell.length_b   1.000
_cell.length_c   1.000
_cell.angle_alpha   90.00
_cell.angle_beta   90.00
_cell.angle_gamma   90.00
#
_symmetry.space_group_name_H-M   'P 1'
#
loop_
_entity.id
_entity.type
_entity.pdbx_description
1 polymer ?
#
loop_
_entity_poly.entity_id
_entity_poly.type
_entity_poly.pdbx_seq_one_letter_code
_entity_poly.pdbx_strand_id
1 'polypeptide(L)'
;MTSPASPSSTAEPTPDPDRPTEPGPAALFDAIVAEHAAIYGYGLVSPHVMPDDNELVSKALAEHRDRREAAVALLDERSVKVPLPAVGYQLPIVVDSPSSAAKLAVQMESDCAVAWRAVLEQTDIEQDRSFGGTALTQCAVMAARWRRVLGAWPVTEAFPGGSE
;
A
#
# COMPACT_ATOMS: atom_id res chain seq x y z
N MET A 1 -11.33 -24.19 38.87
CA MET A 1 -10.30 -24.71 37.95
C MET A 1 -10.24 -23.81 36.77
N THR A 2 -9.31 -22.85 36.76
CA THR A 2 -9.11 -21.87 35.70
C THR A 2 -8.03 -22.40 34.76
N SER A 3 -8.43 -22.71 33.52
CA SER A 3 -7.45 -23.06 32.47
C SER A 3 -6.69 -21.78 32.03
N PRO A 4 -5.35 -21.86 31.88
CA PRO A 4 -4.58 -20.77 31.35
C PRO A 4 -4.81 -20.67 29.84
N ALA A 5 -5.13 -19.45 29.36
CA ALA A 5 -5.15 -19.12 27.94
C ALA A 5 -3.72 -19.22 27.39
N SER A 6 -3.53 -20.03 26.36
CA SER A 6 -2.27 -20.10 25.62
C SER A 6 -2.03 -18.78 24.89
N PRO A 7 -0.81 -18.22 24.92
CA PRO A 7 -0.50 -17.04 24.11
C PRO A 7 -0.53 -17.43 22.63
N SER A 8 -1.35 -16.74 21.85
CA SER A 8 -1.29 -16.81 20.40
C SER A 8 0.06 -16.25 19.95
N SER A 9 0.95 -17.14 19.53
CA SER A 9 2.20 -16.77 18.88
C SER A 9 1.86 -16.17 17.52
N THR A 10 1.95 -14.85 17.43
CA THR A 10 1.97 -14.17 16.14
C THR A 10 3.31 -14.50 15.49
N ALA A 11 3.34 -15.51 14.62
CA ALA A 11 4.52 -15.82 13.82
C ALA A 11 4.85 -14.59 12.97
N GLU A 12 6.09 -14.12 13.04
CA GLU A 12 6.58 -13.10 12.13
C GLU A 12 6.42 -13.59 10.68
N PRO A 13 5.95 -12.76 9.75
CA PRO A 13 5.80 -13.17 8.37
C PRO A 13 7.16 -13.58 7.81
N THR A 14 7.25 -14.80 7.29
CA THR A 14 8.46 -15.30 6.64
C THR A 14 8.72 -14.46 5.40
N PRO A 15 9.91 -13.87 5.24
CA PRO A 15 10.25 -13.10 4.06
C PRO A 15 10.07 -13.93 2.78
N ASP A 16 9.58 -13.28 1.70
CA ASP A 16 9.47 -13.92 0.40
C ASP A 16 10.87 -14.39 -0.06
N PRO A 17 11.04 -15.68 -0.42
CA PRO A 17 12.34 -16.21 -0.85
C PRO A 17 12.87 -15.55 -2.12
N ASP A 18 12.00 -14.94 -2.92
CA ASP A 18 12.37 -14.25 -4.15
C ASP A 18 12.68 -12.76 -3.95
N ARG A 19 12.50 -12.24 -2.73
CA ARG A 19 12.82 -10.86 -2.39
C ARG A 19 14.33 -10.61 -2.52
N PRO A 20 14.76 -9.60 -3.29
CA PRO A 20 16.17 -9.24 -3.43
C PRO A 20 16.84 -8.91 -2.08
N THR A 21 18.14 -9.11 -2.01
CA THR A 21 18.95 -8.73 -0.82
C THR A 21 19.50 -7.30 -0.92
N GLU A 22 19.64 -6.77 -2.14
CA GLU A 22 20.12 -5.40 -2.37
C GLU A 22 19.04 -4.39 -1.98
N PRO A 23 19.40 -3.31 -1.25
CA PRO A 23 18.41 -2.38 -0.66
C PRO A 23 17.45 -1.76 -1.68
N GLY A 24 17.95 -1.23 -2.79
CA GLY A 24 17.12 -0.58 -3.81
C GLY A 24 16.12 -1.53 -4.49
N PRO A 25 16.56 -2.63 -5.10
CA PRO A 25 15.66 -3.65 -5.64
C PRO A 25 14.70 -4.24 -4.62
N ALA A 26 15.16 -4.46 -3.36
CA ALA A 26 14.32 -4.96 -2.29
C ALA A 26 13.18 -3.97 -1.95
N ALA A 27 13.48 -2.68 -1.85
CA ALA A 27 12.46 -1.65 -1.59
C ALA A 27 11.44 -1.56 -2.74
N LEU A 28 11.90 -1.67 -4.00
CA LEU A 28 11.00 -1.67 -5.15
C LEU A 28 10.11 -2.93 -5.17
N PHE A 29 10.66 -4.09 -4.82
CA PHE A 29 9.91 -5.34 -4.65
C PHE A 29 8.80 -5.17 -3.59
N ASP A 30 9.15 -4.64 -2.41
CA ASP A 30 8.21 -4.41 -1.32
C ASP A 30 7.12 -3.39 -1.71
N ALA A 31 7.45 -2.36 -2.50
CA ALA A 31 6.48 -1.41 -3.03
C ALA A 31 5.47 -2.10 -3.96
N ILE A 32 5.90 -3.02 -4.84
CA ILE A 32 4.99 -3.81 -5.67
C ILE A 32 4.07 -4.69 -4.82
N VAL A 33 4.59 -5.29 -3.74
CA VAL A 33 3.76 -6.06 -2.77
C VAL A 33 2.68 -5.18 -2.17
N ALA A 34 3.02 -3.94 -1.77
CA ALA A 34 2.06 -2.98 -1.24
C ALA A 34 0.99 -2.59 -2.28
N GLU A 35 1.38 -2.39 -3.54
CA GLU A 35 0.44 -2.13 -4.63
C GLU A 35 -0.52 -3.31 -4.87
N HIS A 36 -0.05 -4.56 -4.80
CA HIS A 36 -0.92 -5.73 -4.88
C HIS A 36 -1.94 -5.76 -3.75
N ALA A 37 -1.52 -5.47 -2.52
CA ALA A 37 -2.40 -5.43 -1.36
C ALA A 37 -3.45 -4.32 -1.48
N ALA A 38 -3.06 -3.13 -1.94
CA ALA A 38 -3.98 -2.01 -2.17
C ALA A 38 -5.02 -2.33 -3.24
N ILE A 39 -4.61 -2.90 -4.38
CA ILE A 39 -5.53 -3.31 -5.45
C ILE A 39 -6.57 -4.31 -4.93
N TYR A 40 -6.14 -5.31 -4.14
CA TYR A 40 -7.05 -6.26 -3.50
C TYR A 40 -8.00 -5.55 -2.53
N GLY A 41 -7.48 -4.71 -1.66
CA GLY A 41 -8.26 -3.99 -0.66
C GLY A 41 -9.29 -3.04 -1.27
N TYR A 42 -8.95 -2.35 -2.36
CA TYR A 42 -9.92 -1.52 -3.09
C TYR A 42 -11.08 -2.32 -3.71
N GLY A 43 -10.85 -3.59 -4.07
CA GLY A 43 -11.92 -4.51 -4.44
C GLY A 43 -12.94 -4.74 -3.31
N LEU A 44 -12.50 -4.68 -2.06
CA LEU A 44 -13.35 -4.80 -0.88
C LEU A 44 -13.94 -3.45 -0.42
N VAL A 45 -13.27 -2.35 -0.68
CA VAL A 45 -13.77 -0.99 -0.44
C VAL A 45 -14.93 -0.65 -1.37
N SER A 46 -14.81 -1.00 -2.66
CA SER A 46 -15.74 -0.61 -3.72
C SER A 46 -17.22 -0.90 -3.43
N PRO A 47 -17.62 -2.08 -2.90
CA PRO A 47 -19.03 -2.37 -2.61
C PRO A 47 -19.64 -1.57 -1.45
N HIS A 48 -18.79 -0.93 -0.64
CA HIS A 48 -19.19 -0.30 0.62
C HIS A 48 -19.13 1.23 0.62
N VAL A 49 -18.63 1.86 -0.43
CA VAL A 49 -18.58 3.33 -0.53
C VAL A 49 -19.94 3.92 -0.92
N MET A 50 -20.10 5.20 -0.65
CA MET A 50 -21.25 5.94 -1.18
C MET A 50 -21.13 6.11 -2.70
N PRO A 51 -22.25 6.21 -3.44
CA PRO A 51 -22.23 6.38 -4.89
C PRO A 51 -21.34 7.55 -5.36
N ASP A 52 -21.31 8.64 -4.63
CA ASP A 52 -20.52 9.83 -4.94
C ASP A 52 -19.00 9.58 -4.84
N ASP A 53 -18.59 8.55 -4.11
CA ASP A 53 -17.17 8.19 -3.93
C ASP A 53 -16.68 7.13 -4.94
N ASN A 54 -17.54 6.60 -5.81
CA ASN A 54 -17.18 5.57 -6.79
C ASN A 54 -16.09 6.04 -7.77
N GLU A 55 -16.11 7.31 -8.16
CA GLU A 55 -15.07 7.89 -9.02
C GLU A 55 -13.70 7.88 -8.32
N LEU A 56 -13.69 8.16 -7.01
CA LEU A 56 -12.47 8.12 -6.21
C LEU A 56 -11.88 6.70 -6.13
N VAL A 57 -12.72 5.68 -5.94
CA VAL A 57 -12.31 4.26 -5.98
C VAL A 57 -11.73 3.89 -7.33
N SER A 58 -12.43 4.25 -8.42
CA SER A 58 -12.00 3.94 -9.78
C SER A 58 -10.65 4.57 -10.11
N LYS A 59 -10.46 5.83 -9.70
CA LYS A 59 -9.21 6.54 -9.86
C LYS A 59 -8.07 5.91 -9.07
N ALA A 60 -8.30 5.57 -7.80
CA ALA A 60 -7.31 4.91 -6.96
C ALA A 60 -6.88 3.57 -7.57
N LEU A 61 -7.84 2.73 -7.99
CA LEU A 61 -7.54 1.45 -8.64
C LEU A 61 -6.71 1.60 -9.91
N ALA A 62 -7.00 2.61 -10.74
CA ALA A 62 -6.23 2.89 -11.94
C ALA A 62 -4.79 3.28 -11.57
N GLU A 63 -4.61 4.24 -10.66
CA GLU A 63 -3.29 4.70 -10.22
C GLU A 63 -2.44 3.57 -9.61
N HIS A 64 -3.03 2.69 -8.77
CA HIS A 64 -2.33 1.54 -8.20
C HIS A 64 -1.90 0.52 -9.27
N ARG A 65 -2.75 0.23 -10.26
CA ARG A 65 -2.40 -0.68 -11.36
C ARG A 65 -1.27 -0.12 -12.21
N ASP A 66 -1.36 1.16 -12.57
CA ASP A 66 -0.34 1.82 -13.39
C ASP A 66 1.01 1.85 -12.67
N ARG A 67 1.04 2.18 -11.37
CA ARG A 67 2.25 2.16 -10.56
C ARG A 67 2.85 0.76 -10.46
N ARG A 68 2.01 -0.25 -10.18
CA ARG A 68 2.45 -1.64 -10.13
C ARG A 68 3.10 -2.07 -11.45
N GLU A 69 2.44 -1.85 -12.60
CA GLU A 69 2.97 -2.22 -13.91
C GLU A 69 4.30 -1.52 -14.21
N ALA A 70 4.40 -0.22 -13.91
CA ALA A 70 5.63 0.53 -14.10
C ALA A 70 6.77 0.01 -13.19
N ALA A 71 6.48 -0.30 -11.92
CA ALA A 71 7.47 -0.86 -10.99
C ALA A 71 7.92 -2.27 -11.40
N VAL A 72 7.00 -3.11 -11.88
CA VAL A 72 7.29 -4.43 -12.44
C VAL A 72 8.28 -4.29 -13.61
N ALA A 73 8.02 -3.37 -14.55
CA ALA A 73 8.91 -3.13 -15.68
C ALA A 73 10.34 -2.73 -15.24
N LEU A 74 10.46 -1.93 -14.17
CA LEU A 74 11.77 -1.54 -13.63
C LEU A 74 12.58 -2.73 -13.07
N LEU A 75 11.92 -3.71 -12.44
CA LEU A 75 12.58 -4.92 -11.98
C LEU A 75 12.90 -5.87 -13.15
N ASP A 76 11.99 -6.04 -14.09
CA ASP A 76 12.17 -6.90 -15.27
C ASP A 76 13.34 -6.43 -16.15
N GLU A 77 13.48 -5.13 -16.39
CA GLU A 77 14.61 -4.53 -17.11
C GLU A 77 15.97 -4.90 -16.49
N ARG A 78 15.98 -5.19 -15.19
CA ARG A 78 17.18 -5.57 -14.43
C ARG A 78 17.30 -7.07 -14.21
N SER A 79 16.41 -7.87 -14.80
CA SER A 79 16.33 -9.32 -14.60
C SER A 79 16.18 -9.70 -13.11
N VAL A 80 15.52 -8.88 -12.33
CA VAL A 80 15.17 -9.12 -10.92
C VAL A 80 13.78 -9.75 -10.87
N LYS A 81 13.60 -10.76 -10.01
CA LYS A 81 12.30 -11.38 -9.82
C LYS A 81 11.27 -10.39 -9.30
N VAL A 82 10.06 -10.52 -9.80
CA VAL A 82 8.91 -9.69 -9.45
C VAL A 82 8.05 -10.46 -8.45
N PRO A 83 7.53 -9.79 -7.38
CA PRO A 83 6.63 -10.45 -6.44
C PRO A 83 5.31 -10.82 -7.11
N LEU A 84 4.80 -11.99 -6.79
CA LEU A 84 3.46 -12.39 -7.19
C LEU A 84 2.41 -11.88 -6.17
N PRO A 85 1.18 -11.57 -6.62
CA PRO A 85 0.11 -11.25 -5.70
C PRO A 85 -0.16 -12.44 -4.77
N ALA A 86 -0.39 -12.17 -3.50
CA ALA A 86 -0.77 -13.22 -2.55
C ALA A 86 -2.14 -13.81 -2.91
N VAL A 87 -2.39 -15.06 -2.50
CA VAL A 87 -3.69 -15.73 -2.69
C VAL A 87 -4.81 -15.00 -1.96
N GLY A 88 -4.48 -14.27 -0.89
CA GLY A 88 -5.40 -13.44 -0.11
C GLY A 88 -4.63 -12.56 0.86
N TYR A 89 -5.28 -11.50 1.33
CA TYR A 89 -4.71 -10.55 2.28
C TYR A 89 -5.60 -10.48 3.51
N GLN A 90 -4.97 -10.46 4.69
CA GLN A 90 -5.69 -10.16 5.92
C GLN A 90 -5.90 -8.66 6.03
N LEU A 91 -7.16 -8.25 6.21
CA LEU A 91 -7.47 -6.84 6.40
C LEU A 91 -7.26 -6.43 7.86
N PRO A 92 -6.71 -5.24 8.11
CA PRO A 92 -6.56 -4.72 9.47
C PRO A 92 -7.89 -4.37 10.13
N ILE A 93 -8.95 -4.17 9.33
CA ILE A 93 -10.28 -3.81 9.78
C ILE A 93 -11.37 -4.56 9.01
N VAL A 94 -12.53 -4.76 9.64
CA VAL A 94 -13.72 -5.29 8.96
C VAL A 94 -14.36 -4.16 8.15
N VAL A 95 -14.66 -4.43 6.87
CA VAL A 95 -15.31 -3.47 5.96
C VAL A 95 -16.78 -3.84 5.82
N ASP A 96 -17.65 -3.06 6.47
CA ASP A 96 -19.09 -3.28 6.54
C ASP A 96 -19.91 -2.00 6.35
N SER A 97 -19.26 -0.86 6.16
CA SER A 97 -19.88 0.46 6.07
C SER A 97 -19.05 1.42 5.24
N PRO A 98 -19.62 2.53 4.76
CA PRO A 98 -18.86 3.57 4.06
C PRO A 98 -17.71 4.14 4.91
N SER A 99 -17.90 4.25 6.21
CA SER A 99 -16.85 4.75 7.12
C SER A 99 -15.70 3.75 7.25
N SER A 100 -15.97 2.45 7.43
CA SER A 100 -14.91 1.42 7.51
C SER A 100 -14.20 1.25 6.17
N ALA A 101 -14.92 1.36 5.04
CA ALA A 101 -14.34 1.36 3.70
C ALA A 101 -13.34 2.51 3.50
N ALA A 102 -13.74 3.75 3.85
CA ALA A 102 -12.86 4.90 3.74
C ALA A 102 -11.66 4.83 4.71
N LYS A 103 -11.83 4.27 5.92
CA LYS A 103 -10.71 4.02 6.85
C LYS A 103 -9.70 3.03 6.28
N LEU A 104 -10.18 1.93 5.68
CA LEU A 104 -9.29 0.99 5.01
C LEU A 104 -8.54 1.66 3.85
N ALA A 105 -9.23 2.46 3.04
CA ALA A 105 -8.60 3.19 1.95
C ALA A 105 -7.49 4.13 2.44
N VAL A 106 -7.72 4.90 3.52
CA VAL A 106 -6.65 5.73 4.13
C VAL A 106 -5.47 4.88 4.56
N GLN A 107 -5.71 3.74 5.21
CA GLN A 107 -4.64 2.84 5.67
C GLN A 107 -3.82 2.32 4.50
N MET A 108 -4.45 1.81 3.44
CA MET A 108 -3.77 1.28 2.27
C MET A 108 -2.90 2.33 1.57
N GLU A 109 -3.42 3.55 1.41
CA GLU A 109 -2.65 4.65 0.83
C GLU A 109 -1.45 5.04 1.71
N SER A 110 -1.62 5.02 3.03
CA SER A 110 -0.53 5.29 3.97
C SER A 110 0.53 4.18 3.92
N ASP A 111 0.13 2.91 3.85
CA ASP A 111 1.05 1.78 3.74
C ASP A 111 1.83 1.82 2.41
N CYS A 112 1.17 2.15 1.30
CA CYS A 112 1.85 2.39 0.01
C CYS A 112 2.80 3.58 0.09
N ALA A 113 2.44 4.67 0.78
CA ALA A 113 3.33 5.81 0.98
C ALA A 113 4.61 5.41 1.76
N VAL A 114 4.49 4.57 2.78
CA VAL A 114 5.65 4.01 3.50
C VAL A 114 6.56 3.22 2.57
N ALA A 115 5.98 2.33 1.75
CA ALA A 115 6.73 1.50 0.82
C ALA A 115 7.45 2.35 -0.26
N TRP A 116 6.78 3.33 -0.83
CA TRP A 116 7.39 4.23 -1.83
C TRP A 116 8.44 5.17 -1.24
N ARG A 117 8.27 5.58 0.02
CA ARG A 117 9.32 6.31 0.73
C ARG A 117 10.58 5.47 0.92
N ALA A 118 10.43 4.18 1.25
CA ALA A 118 11.57 3.27 1.35
C ALA A 118 12.33 3.18 0.02
N VAL A 119 11.67 3.20 -1.14
CA VAL A 119 12.34 3.27 -2.45
C VAL A 119 13.20 4.52 -2.54
N LEU A 120 12.69 5.70 -2.14
CA LEU A 120 13.47 6.96 -2.13
C LEU A 120 14.73 6.87 -1.25
N GLU A 121 14.64 6.18 -0.12
CA GLU A 121 15.70 6.12 0.88
C GLU A 121 16.75 5.05 0.56
N GLN A 122 16.38 3.98 -0.16
CA GLN A 122 17.19 2.80 -0.35
C GLN A 122 17.85 2.70 -1.74
N THR A 123 17.46 3.54 -2.71
CA THR A 123 18.03 3.50 -4.06
C THR A 123 18.88 4.73 -4.36
N ASP A 124 20.00 4.52 -5.05
CA ASP A 124 20.83 5.59 -5.63
C ASP A 124 20.47 5.85 -7.11
N ILE A 125 19.55 5.06 -7.70
CA ILE A 125 19.15 5.19 -9.09
C ILE A 125 18.16 6.36 -9.23
N GLU A 126 18.53 7.38 -9.99
CA GLU A 126 17.73 8.59 -10.18
C GLU A 126 16.32 8.30 -10.71
N GLN A 127 16.20 7.37 -11.66
CA GLN A 127 14.92 6.95 -12.21
C GLN A 127 13.98 6.40 -11.13
N ASP A 128 14.48 5.52 -10.26
CA ASP A 128 13.68 4.92 -9.18
C ASP A 128 13.30 5.97 -8.13
N ARG A 129 14.23 6.87 -7.81
CA ARG A 129 13.96 7.98 -6.88
C ARG A 129 12.87 8.91 -7.42
N SER A 130 12.96 9.28 -8.69
CA SER A 130 11.94 10.13 -9.34
C SER A 130 10.59 9.46 -9.38
N PHE A 131 10.55 8.17 -9.73
CA PHE A 131 9.33 7.38 -9.75
C PHE A 131 8.75 7.20 -8.34
N GLY A 132 9.57 6.81 -7.36
CA GLY A 132 9.16 6.66 -5.96
C GLY A 132 8.61 7.95 -5.35
N GLY A 133 9.22 9.10 -5.66
CA GLY A 133 8.73 10.42 -5.23
C GLY A 133 7.36 10.77 -5.80
N THR A 134 7.14 10.46 -7.07
CA THR A 134 5.84 10.63 -7.73
C THR A 134 4.79 9.71 -7.11
N ALA A 135 5.10 8.43 -6.93
CA ALA A 135 4.21 7.44 -6.34
C ALA A 135 3.84 7.78 -4.89
N LEU A 136 4.82 8.16 -4.07
CA LEU A 136 4.60 8.65 -2.70
C LEU A 136 3.63 9.82 -2.67
N THR A 137 3.82 10.81 -3.56
CA THR A 137 2.96 11.98 -3.65
C THR A 137 1.53 11.61 -4.02
N GLN A 138 1.34 10.69 -4.98
CA GLN A 138 0.02 10.22 -5.39
C GLN A 138 -0.71 9.52 -4.25
N CYS A 139 -0.03 8.62 -3.51
CA CYS A 139 -0.59 7.96 -2.33
C CYS A 139 -0.99 8.97 -1.25
N ALA A 140 -0.13 9.95 -0.95
CA ALA A 140 -0.42 10.99 0.03
C ALA A 140 -1.65 11.82 -0.34
N VAL A 141 -1.78 12.19 -1.62
CA VAL A 141 -2.95 12.93 -2.14
C VAL A 141 -4.22 12.08 -2.05
N MET A 142 -4.13 10.80 -2.38
CA MET A 142 -5.28 9.90 -2.32
C MET A 142 -5.71 9.65 -0.86
N ALA A 143 -4.77 9.44 0.06
CA ALA A 143 -5.04 9.37 1.50
C ALA A 143 -5.76 10.64 2.01
N ALA A 144 -5.30 11.82 1.59
CA ALA A 144 -5.95 13.09 1.95
C ALA A 144 -7.40 13.17 1.43
N ARG A 145 -7.66 12.68 0.22
CA ARG A 145 -9.04 12.64 -0.33
C ARG A 145 -9.94 11.73 0.50
N TRP A 146 -9.47 10.54 0.89
CA TRP A 146 -10.22 9.62 1.75
C TRP A 146 -10.43 10.17 3.16
N ARG A 147 -9.45 10.91 3.73
CA ARG A 147 -9.64 11.61 5.01
C ARG A 147 -10.73 12.66 4.91
N ARG A 148 -10.88 13.35 3.78
CA ARG A 148 -11.99 14.29 3.55
C ARG A 148 -13.34 13.58 3.52
N VAL A 149 -13.44 12.41 2.87
CA VAL A 149 -14.65 11.58 2.91
C VAL A 149 -15.02 11.19 4.34
N LEU A 150 -14.01 10.88 5.17
CA LEU A 150 -14.20 10.58 6.59
C LEU A 150 -14.54 11.80 7.45
N GLY A 151 -14.35 13.02 6.97
CA GLY A 151 -14.38 14.22 7.80
C GLY A 151 -13.26 14.26 8.85
N ALA A 152 -12.16 13.54 8.60
CA ALA A 152 -11.02 13.45 9.50
C ALA A 152 -10.11 14.68 9.41
N TRP A 153 -9.49 15.04 10.52
CA TRP A 153 -8.53 16.14 10.59
C TRP A 153 -7.28 15.71 11.38
N PRO A 154 -6.06 16.06 10.96
CA PRO A 154 -5.71 16.80 9.75
C PRO A 154 -5.96 15.98 8.48
N VAL A 155 -6.26 16.66 7.39
CA VAL A 155 -6.51 16.02 6.09
C VAL A 155 -5.20 15.52 5.46
N THR A 156 -4.12 16.29 5.64
CA THR A 156 -2.79 15.98 5.08
C THR A 156 -1.79 15.67 6.19
N GLU A 157 -0.81 14.85 5.86
CA GLU A 157 0.37 14.59 6.69
C GLU A 157 1.55 15.42 6.20
N ALA A 158 2.35 15.93 7.14
CA ALA A 158 3.53 16.74 6.80
C ALA A 158 4.63 15.90 6.13
N PHE A 159 4.79 14.65 6.58
CA PHE A 159 5.82 13.72 6.10
C PHE A 159 5.18 12.36 5.74
N PRO A 160 4.51 12.24 4.58
CA PRO A 160 3.87 10.99 4.18
C PRO A 160 4.86 9.82 4.17
N GLY A 161 4.42 8.67 4.69
CA GLY A 161 5.25 7.48 4.79
C GLY A 161 6.33 7.53 5.87
N GLY A 162 6.38 8.59 6.66
CA GLY A 162 7.29 8.69 7.82
C GLY A 162 6.65 8.20 9.11
N SER A 163 7.49 7.81 10.08
CA SER A 163 7.09 7.67 11.48
C SER A 163 7.30 9.03 12.16
N GLU A 164 6.24 9.65 12.63
CA GLU A 164 6.32 10.78 13.58
C GLU A 164 6.31 10.26 15.00
#